data_3437e28e4696ef7f65558a558f6208c4
#
_entry.id   3437e28e4696ef7f65558a558f6208c4
#
_cell.length_a   1.000
_cell.length_b   1.000
_cell.length_c   1.000
_cell.angle_alpha   90.00
_cell.angle_beta   90.00
_cell.angle_gamma   90.00
#
_symmetry.space_group_name_H-M   'P 1'
#
loop_
_entity.id
_entity.type
_entity.pdbx_description
1 polymer ?
#
loop_
_entity_poly.entity_id
_entity_poly.type
_entity_poly.pdbx_seq_one_letter_code
_entity_poly.pdbx_strand_id
1 'polypeptide(L)'
;MQRFEMAELACAASKYPDRIKPSAVEFMLPRPSYTIDTLRWLDENYGAQMEFSILMGCDLINTLDRWKEYERIIDRYPIYVYPRRGCEVEKFADRIHFLADAPMFDFSSTEVREMLRTGGDAGRMVSPAVLGYIRDKGLWSAESYVRSIEERLAARPDDAEALMERGRLHYRRNEWGDALNDFGRVSELQPDNTEARQMKEMICEILQFRYTDLYNP
;
A
#
# COMPACT_ATOMS: atom_id res chain seq x y z
N MET A 1 -5.65 10.13 -12.02
CA MET A 1 -5.08 11.46 -12.00
C MET A 1 -4.27 11.75 -10.71
N GLN A 2 -4.85 11.71 -9.51
CA GLN A 2 -4.16 12.01 -8.23
C GLN A 2 -2.80 11.30 -8.02
N ARG A 3 -2.70 10.01 -8.39
CA ARG A 3 -1.42 9.27 -8.30
C ARG A 3 -0.33 9.86 -9.18
N PHE A 4 -0.70 10.35 -10.35
CA PHE A 4 0.22 10.99 -11.29
C PHE A 4 0.66 12.36 -10.76
N GLU A 5 -0.26 13.18 -10.26
CA GLU A 5 0.04 14.48 -9.64
C GLU A 5 0.97 14.34 -8.43
N MET A 6 0.76 13.31 -7.58
CA MET A 6 1.70 13.00 -6.50
C MET A 6 3.10 12.58 -7.01
N ALA A 7 3.16 11.83 -8.11
CA ALA A 7 4.43 11.47 -8.74
C ALA A 7 5.16 12.71 -9.30
N GLU A 8 4.44 13.65 -9.92
CA GLU A 8 5.00 14.93 -10.38
C GLU A 8 5.59 15.73 -9.21
N LEU A 9 4.85 15.86 -8.10
CA LEU A 9 5.33 16.55 -6.90
C LEU A 9 6.55 15.85 -6.30
N ALA A 10 6.57 14.52 -6.26
CA ALA A 10 7.71 13.77 -5.76
C ALA A 10 8.94 13.94 -6.64
N CYS A 11 8.80 13.89 -7.96
CA CYS A 11 9.89 14.10 -8.91
C CYS A 11 10.44 15.52 -8.82
N ALA A 12 9.58 16.53 -8.76
CA ALA A 12 9.97 17.93 -8.62
C ALA A 12 10.71 18.21 -7.30
N ALA A 13 10.32 17.52 -6.22
CA ALA A 13 10.97 17.63 -4.90
C ALA A 13 12.22 16.75 -4.76
N SER A 14 12.56 15.94 -5.78
CA SER A 14 13.72 15.05 -5.74
C SER A 14 15.05 15.82 -5.82
N LYS A 15 16.15 15.15 -5.45
CA LYS A 15 17.51 15.67 -5.65
C LYS A 15 17.86 15.87 -7.14
N TYR A 16 17.13 15.21 -8.05
CA TYR A 16 17.42 15.20 -9.49
C TYR A 16 16.15 15.47 -10.31
N PRO A 17 15.50 16.66 -10.17
CA PRO A 17 14.21 16.94 -10.79
C PRO A 17 14.25 16.95 -12.33
N ASP A 18 15.41 17.27 -12.91
CA ASP A 18 15.59 17.26 -14.36
C ASP A 18 15.80 15.85 -14.94
N ARG A 19 16.14 14.87 -14.10
CA ARG A 19 16.47 13.49 -14.49
C ARG A 19 15.39 12.49 -14.19
N ILE A 20 14.46 12.80 -13.25
CA ILE A 20 13.39 11.91 -12.82
C ILE A 20 12.06 12.57 -13.17
N LYS A 21 11.28 11.95 -14.03
CA LYS A 21 9.99 12.47 -14.50
C LYS A 21 8.94 11.37 -14.50
N PRO A 22 7.69 11.66 -14.08
CA PRO A 22 6.60 10.72 -14.26
C PRO A 22 6.24 10.65 -15.74
N SER A 23 5.81 9.49 -16.20
CA SER A 23 5.36 9.28 -17.58
C SER A 23 3.88 8.98 -17.63
N ALA A 24 3.17 9.62 -18.54
CA ALA A 24 1.75 9.40 -18.81
C ALA A 24 1.49 8.34 -19.90
N VAL A 25 2.52 7.66 -20.39
CA VAL A 25 2.43 6.70 -21.51
C VAL A 25 1.36 5.62 -21.25
N GLU A 26 1.31 5.07 -20.05
CA GLU A 26 0.33 4.03 -19.72
C GLU A 26 -1.13 4.49 -19.77
N PHE A 27 -1.40 5.81 -19.70
CA PHE A 27 -2.76 6.33 -19.89
C PHE A 27 -3.21 6.31 -21.36
N MET A 28 -2.26 6.25 -22.29
CA MET A 28 -2.51 6.21 -23.73
C MET A 28 -2.60 4.78 -24.26
N LEU A 29 -2.13 3.80 -23.50
CA LEU A 29 -2.13 2.39 -23.91
C LEU A 29 -3.48 1.72 -23.62
N PRO A 30 -3.84 0.65 -24.37
CA PRO A 30 -5.02 -0.16 -24.09
C PRO A 30 -4.99 -0.76 -22.68
N ARG A 31 -6.15 -0.86 -22.05
CA ARG A 31 -6.27 -1.50 -20.73
C ARG A 31 -6.64 -2.96 -20.86
N PRO A 32 -6.09 -3.84 -20.01
CA PRO A 32 -5.09 -3.57 -18.98
C PRO A 32 -3.70 -3.30 -19.62
N SER A 33 -2.97 -2.28 -19.12
CA SER A 33 -1.62 -1.98 -19.58
C SER A 33 -0.62 -2.96 -18.96
N TYR A 34 0.26 -3.52 -19.78
CA TYR A 34 1.33 -4.40 -19.35
C TYR A 34 2.68 -3.75 -19.59
N THR A 35 3.67 -4.05 -18.77
CA THR A 35 5.02 -3.48 -18.87
C THR A 35 5.63 -3.68 -20.26
N ILE A 36 5.43 -4.84 -20.88
CA ILE A 36 5.93 -5.10 -22.23
C ILE A 36 5.31 -4.16 -23.27
N ASP A 37 4.04 -3.80 -23.14
CA ASP A 37 3.37 -2.91 -24.09
C ASP A 37 3.90 -1.47 -23.92
N THR A 38 4.19 -1.05 -22.69
CA THR A 38 4.85 0.24 -22.41
C THR A 38 6.26 0.28 -23.01
N LEU A 39 7.05 -0.77 -22.83
CA LEU A 39 8.40 -0.86 -23.35
C LEU A 39 8.43 -0.85 -24.89
N ARG A 40 7.52 -1.56 -25.55
CA ARG A 40 7.36 -1.53 -27.00
C ARG A 40 7.05 -0.12 -27.51
N TRP A 41 6.08 0.53 -26.87
CA TRP A 41 5.72 1.89 -27.22
C TRP A 41 6.92 2.85 -27.10
N LEU A 42 7.71 2.69 -26.03
CA LEU A 42 8.94 3.48 -25.82
C LEU A 42 9.98 3.19 -26.92
N ASP A 43 10.21 1.92 -27.24
CA ASP A 43 11.13 1.52 -28.32
C ASP A 43 10.70 2.09 -29.69
N GLU A 44 9.42 2.02 -30.01
CA GLU A 44 8.87 2.50 -31.29
C GLU A 44 9.00 4.03 -31.44
N ASN A 45 8.85 4.76 -30.34
CA ASN A 45 8.85 6.21 -30.38
C ASN A 45 10.23 6.84 -30.10
N TYR A 46 11.08 6.16 -29.34
CA TYR A 46 12.36 6.72 -28.86
C TYR A 46 13.56 5.77 -29.05
N GLY A 47 13.35 4.51 -29.44
CA GLY A 47 14.41 3.50 -29.49
C GLY A 47 15.57 3.82 -30.44
N ALA A 48 15.36 4.71 -31.42
CA ALA A 48 16.44 5.21 -32.29
C ALA A 48 17.43 6.15 -31.55
N GLN A 49 17.04 6.68 -30.38
CA GLN A 49 17.80 7.70 -29.65
C GLN A 49 18.12 7.28 -28.20
N MET A 50 17.39 6.31 -27.66
CA MET A 50 17.47 5.90 -26.27
C MET A 50 17.45 4.38 -26.13
N GLU A 51 18.23 3.89 -25.15
CA GLU A 51 18.14 2.51 -24.66
C GLU A 51 17.33 2.49 -23.37
N PHE A 52 16.42 1.54 -23.26
CA PHE A 52 15.54 1.40 -22.10
C PHE A 52 16.01 0.26 -21.20
N SER A 53 15.93 0.49 -19.89
CA SER A 53 16.16 -0.52 -18.87
C SER A 53 15.06 -0.46 -17.81
N ILE A 54 14.92 -1.52 -17.06
CA ILE A 54 13.92 -1.60 -15.98
C ILE A 54 14.64 -1.49 -14.64
N LEU A 55 14.13 -0.64 -13.75
CA LEU A 55 14.54 -0.60 -12.35
C LEU A 55 13.37 -1.06 -11.49
N MET A 56 13.56 -2.11 -10.70
CA MET A 56 12.51 -2.68 -9.85
C MET A 56 13.03 -3.17 -8.50
N GLY A 57 12.13 -3.37 -7.54
CA GLY A 57 12.46 -3.98 -6.27
C GLY A 57 12.60 -5.50 -6.37
N CYS A 58 13.35 -6.08 -5.44
CA CYS A 58 13.57 -7.52 -5.31
C CYS A 58 12.24 -8.31 -5.27
N ASP A 59 11.21 -7.78 -4.65
CA ASP A 59 9.89 -8.39 -4.57
C ASP A 59 9.22 -8.62 -5.94
N LEU A 60 9.52 -7.75 -6.92
CA LEU A 60 8.95 -7.84 -8.26
C LEU A 60 9.70 -8.84 -9.15
N ILE A 61 11.03 -8.92 -9.05
CA ILE A 61 11.80 -9.85 -9.89
C ILE A 61 11.40 -11.31 -9.65
N ASN A 62 11.09 -11.68 -8.42
CA ASN A 62 10.66 -13.03 -8.06
C ASN A 62 9.28 -13.42 -8.65
N THR A 63 8.53 -12.44 -9.15
CA THR A 63 7.23 -12.62 -9.80
C THR A 63 7.25 -12.34 -11.31
N LEU A 64 8.40 -12.02 -11.87
CA LEU A 64 8.55 -11.64 -13.28
C LEU A 64 8.04 -12.73 -14.23
N ASP A 65 8.19 -14.00 -13.90
CA ASP A 65 7.68 -15.14 -14.66
C ASP A 65 6.16 -15.17 -14.84
N ARG A 66 5.42 -14.36 -14.09
CA ARG A 66 3.96 -14.17 -14.23
C ARG A 66 3.59 -12.98 -15.13
N TRP A 67 4.57 -12.20 -15.58
CA TRP A 67 4.31 -11.03 -16.40
C TRP A 67 4.09 -11.44 -17.86
N LYS A 68 3.26 -10.67 -18.55
CA LYS A 68 3.02 -10.87 -19.99
C LYS A 68 4.34 -10.79 -20.75
N GLU A 69 4.65 -11.83 -21.52
CA GLU A 69 5.87 -11.94 -22.32
C GLU A 69 7.18 -11.65 -21.54
N TYR A 70 7.27 -12.16 -20.31
CA TYR A 70 8.43 -11.91 -19.43
C TYR A 70 9.76 -12.33 -20.05
N GLU A 71 9.80 -13.43 -20.83
CA GLU A 71 10.98 -13.88 -21.54
C GLU A 71 11.52 -12.81 -22.48
N ARG A 72 10.63 -12.14 -23.20
CA ARG A 72 10.99 -11.04 -24.08
C ARG A 72 11.49 -9.82 -23.31
N ILE A 73 10.93 -9.56 -22.13
CA ILE A 73 11.39 -8.48 -21.26
C ILE A 73 12.83 -8.75 -20.83
N ILE A 74 13.12 -9.95 -20.30
CA ILE A 74 14.43 -10.29 -19.75
C ILE A 74 15.51 -10.43 -20.83
N ASP A 75 15.13 -10.81 -22.05
CA ASP A 75 16.08 -10.96 -23.16
C ASP A 75 16.46 -9.62 -23.79
N ARG A 76 15.55 -8.65 -23.79
CA ARG A 76 15.74 -7.39 -24.53
C ARG A 76 16.15 -6.22 -23.65
N TYR A 77 15.70 -6.16 -22.41
CA TYR A 77 15.89 -5.00 -21.56
C TYR A 77 16.77 -5.32 -20.35
N PRO A 78 17.86 -4.56 -20.11
CA PRO A 78 18.61 -4.69 -18.88
C PRO A 78 17.70 -4.44 -17.66
N ILE A 79 17.77 -5.33 -16.67
CA ILE A 79 16.97 -5.22 -15.46
C ILE A 79 17.90 -4.93 -14.28
N TYR A 80 17.66 -3.82 -13.61
CA TYR A 80 18.33 -3.41 -12.37
C TYR A 80 17.41 -3.67 -11.19
N VAL A 81 17.91 -4.39 -10.19
CA VAL A 81 17.12 -4.78 -9.01
C VAL A 81 17.74 -4.21 -7.75
N TYR A 82 16.95 -3.45 -7.00
CA TYR A 82 17.37 -2.93 -5.70
C TYR A 82 16.83 -3.79 -4.55
N PRO A 83 17.55 -3.83 -3.39
CA PRO A 83 17.15 -4.64 -2.25
C PRO A 83 15.86 -4.13 -1.61
N ARG A 84 15.07 -5.07 -1.08
CA ARG A 84 13.89 -4.81 -0.25
C ARG A 84 14.00 -5.62 1.03
N ARG A 85 13.50 -5.11 2.13
CA ARG A 85 13.55 -5.79 3.42
C ARG A 85 12.86 -7.15 3.36
N GLY A 86 13.56 -8.19 3.84
CA GLY A 86 13.03 -9.56 3.87
C GLY A 86 12.84 -10.21 2.50
N CYS A 87 13.49 -9.67 1.46
CA CYS A 87 13.44 -10.23 0.12
C CYS A 87 14.84 -10.58 -0.36
N GLU A 88 15.00 -11.82 -0.82
CA GLU A 88 16.18 -12.30 -1.53
C GLU A 88 15.82 -12.56 -3.00
N VAL A 89 16.79 -12.41 -3.89
CA VAL A 89 16.60 -12.72 -5.32
C VAL A 89 16.65 -14.24 -5.48
N GLU A 90 15.49 -14.85 -5.74
CA GLU A 90 15.36 -16.31 -5.90
C GLU A 90 15.41 -16.74 -7.37
N LYS A 91 14.98 -15.83 -8.27
CA LYS A 91 14.88 -16.12 -9.71
C LYS A 91 15.67 -15.12 -10.52
N PHE A 92 16.19 -15.55 -11.67
CA PHE A 92 16.86 -14.70 -12.67
C PHE A 92 18.11 -13.97 -12.17
N ALA A 93 18.77 -14.47 -11.12
CA ALA A 93 19.94 -13.80 -10.53
C ALA A 93 21.09 -13.62 -11.54
N ASP A 94 21.22 -14.52 -12.52
CA ASP A 94 22.20 -14.48 -13.61
C ASP A 94 21.81 -13.56 -14.78
N ARG A 95 20.59 -13.02 -14.76
CA ARG A 95 20.01 -12.21 -15.85
C ARG A 95 19.75 -10.75 -15.45
N ILE A 96 20.16 -10.34 -14.28
CA ILE A 96 19.88 -9.02 -13.69
C ILE A 96 21.16 -8.35 -13.17
N HIS A 97 21.07 -7.05 -12.98
CA HIS A 97 22.08 -6.24 -12.27
C HIS A 97 21.56 -5.94 -10.87
N PHE A 98 22.05 -6.68 -9.87
CA PHE A 98 21.65 -6.42 -8.48
C PHE A 98 22.42 -5.25 -7.88
N LEU A 99 21.71 -4.25 -7.39
CA LEU A 99 22.24 -3.01 -6.84
C LEU A 99 22.39 -3.13 -5.31
N ALA A 100 23.38 -3.90 -4.85
CA ALA A 100 23.56 -4.22 -3.43
C ALA A 100 23.72 -2.98 -2.53
N ASP A 101 24.34 -1.92 -3.05
CA ASP A 101 24.61 -0.67 -2.32
C ASP A 101 23.45 0.34 -2.39
N ALA A 102 22.33 -0.01 -3.05
CA ALA A 102 21.17 0.87 -3.08
C ALA A 102 20.57 1.03 -1.67
N PRO A 103 20.14 2.25 -1.31
CA PRO A 103 19.53 2.46 0.00
C PRO A 103 18.26 1.63 0.15
N MET A 104 18.13 0.97 1.31
CA MET A 104 16.96 0.18 1.65
C MET A 104 15.93 1.07 2.35
N PHE A 105 14.71 1.06 1.85
CA PHE A 105 13.58 1.74 2.48
C PHE A 105 12.69 0.70 3.15
N ASP A 106 12.49 0.88 4.46
CA ASP A 106 11.76 -0.08 5.32
C ASP A 106 10.25 0.18 5.37
N PHE A 107 9.68 0.79 4.34
CA PHE A 107 8.25 1.08 4.28
C PHE A 107 7.67 0.86 2.88
N SER A 108 6.39 0.56 2.85
CA SER A 108 5.60 0.40 1.63
C SER A 108 4.54 1.49 1.50
N SER A 109 3.99 1.65 0.30
CA SER A 109 2.86 2.55 0.09
C SER A 109 1.59 2.13 0.87
N THR A 110 1.48 0.87 1.23
CA THR A 110 0.39 0.36 2.07
C THR A 110 0.55 0.84 3.51
N GLU A 111 1.76 0.75 4.07
CA GLU A 111 2.05 1.26 5.42
C GLU A 111 1.87 2.77 5.51
N VAL A 112 2.29 3.52 4.49
CA VAL A 112 2.04 4.98 4.42
C VAL A 112 0.54 5.29 4.47
N ARG A 113 -0.26 4.60 3.66
CA ARG A 113 -1.72 4.79 3.66
C ARG A 113 -2.36 4.43 4.99
N GLU A 114 -1.96 3.33 5.59
CA GLU A 114 -2.48 2.92 6.89
C GLU A 114 -2.10 3.91 8.00
N MET A 115 -0.87 4.40 7.99
CA MET A 115 -0.43 5.44 8.93
C MET A 115 -1.29 6.71 8.80
N LEU A 116 -1.56 7.17 7.57
CA LEU A 116 -2.42 8.33 7.32
C LEU A 116 -3.87 8.08 7.78
N ARG A 117 -4.43 6.90 7.53
CA ARG A 117 -5.78 6.51 7.96
C ARG A 117 -5.94 6.48 9.47
N THR A 118 -4.86 6.20 10.17
CA THR A 118 -4.86 6.15 11.64
C THR A 118 -4.46 7.48 12.29
N GLY A 119 -4.24 8.54 11.49
CA GLY A 119 -3.83 9.84 11.99
C GLY A 119 -2.35 9.94 12.38
N GLY A 120 -1.53 8.97 11.98
CA GLY A 120 -0.09 8.96 12.22
C GLY A 120 0.68 9.94 11.33
N ASP A 121 1.94 10.18 11.66
CA ASP A 121 2.84 11.07 10.92
C ASP A 121 3.66 10.30 9.86
N ALA A 122 3.30 10.48 8.60
CA ALA A 122 4.01 9.94 7.44
C ALA A 122 5.13 10.87 6.90
N GLY A 123 5.48 11.94 7.61
CA GLY A 123 6.44 12.95 7.14
C GLY A 123 7.86 12.45 6.87
N ARG A 124 8.22 11.29 7.42
CA ARG A 124 9.51 10.63 7.14
C ARG A 124 9.46 9.67 5.94
N MET A 125 8.27 9.34 5.45
CA MET A 125 8.04 8.34 4.40
C MET A 125 7.73 8.98 3.05
N VAL A 126 7.18 10.19 3.04
CA VAL A 126 6.83 10.93 1.81
C VAL A 126 7.35 12.37 1.87
N SER A 127 7.64 12.94 0.71
CA SER A 127 8.10 14.33 0.65
C SER A 127 7.05 15.29 1.20
N PRO A 128 7.45 16.44 1.78
CA PRO A 128 6.52 17.44 2.29
C PRO A 128 5.51 17.91 1.24
N ALA A 129 5.90 18.02 -0.02
CA ALA A 129 5.02 18.43 -1.12
C ALA A 129 3.91 17.40 -1.37
N VAL A 130 4.25 16.11 -1.40
CA VAL A 130 3.27 15.02 -1.54
C VAL A 130 2.36 14.95 -0.33
N LEU A 131 2.92 15.10 0.89
CA LEU A 131 2.13 15.07 2.12
C LEU A 131 1.15 16.26 2.19
N GLY A 132 1.56 17.45 1.77
CA GLY A 132 0.69 18.63 1.62
C GLY A 132 -0.46 18.32 0.66
N TYR A 133 -0.18 17.82 -0.53
CA TYR A 133 -1.19 17.43 -1.50
C TYR A 133 -2.20 16.40 -0.94
N ILE A 134 -1.71 15.37 -0.24
CA ILE A 134 -2.55 14.35 0.40
C ILE A 134 -3.52 14.99 1.40
N ARG A 135 -3.02 15.92 2.23
CA ARG A 135 -3.84 16.65 3.21
C ARG A 135 -4.87 17.56 2.55
N ASP A 136 -4.45 18.34 1.57
CA ASP A 136 -5.32 19.29 0.85
C ASP A 136 -6.46 18.58 0.10
N LYS A 137 -6.20 17.39 -0.40
CA LYS A 137 -7.20 16.56 -1.10
C LYS A 137 -7.97 15.61 -0.17
N GLY A 138 -7.65 15.58 1.13
CA GLY A 138 -8.26 14.68 2.11
C GLY A 138 -8.05 13.20 1.78
N LEU A 139 -6.95 12.85 1.09
CA LEU A 139 -6.68 11.47 0.69
C LEU A 139 -6.23 10.67 1.90
N TRP A 140 -6.81 9.48 2.07
CA TRP A 140 -6.49 8.55 3.15
C TRP A 140 -6.50 9.18 4.55
N SER A 141 -7.24 10.27 4.75
CA SER A 141 -7.41 10.83 6.08
C SER A 141 -8.23 9.90 6.98
N ALA A 142 -8.06 10.02 8.29
CA ALA A 142 -8.84 9.23 9.25
C ALA A 142 -10.36 9.45 9.06
N GLU A 143 -10.76 10.69 8.77
CA GLU A 143 -12.16 11.05 8.52
C GLU A 143 -12.68 10.43 7.22
N SER A 144 -11.90 10.48 6.13
CA SER A 144 -12.30 9.86 4.86
C SER A 144 -12.39 8.35 4.97
N TYR A 145 -11.52 7.75 5.76
CA TYR A 145 -11.52 6.31 6.02
C TYR A 145 -12.74 5.87 6.83
N VAL A 146 -13.03 6.56 7.93
CA VAL A 146 -14.26 6.33 8.73
C VAL A 146 -15.48 6.45 7.84
N ARG A 147 -15.61 7.53 7.07
CA ARG A 147 -16.74 7.74 6.15
C ARG A 147 -16.89 6.58 5.16
N SER A 148 -15.80 6.10 4.58
CA SER A 148 -15.85 4.98 3.63
C SER A 148 -16.35 3.68 4.27
N ILE A 149 -16.01 3.43 5.53
CA ILE A 149 -16.51 2.28 6.28
C ILE A 149 -18.01 2.43 6.56
N GLU A 150 -18.42 3.61 7.00
CA GLU A 150 -19.84 3.90 7.27
C GLU A 150 -20.72 3.78 6.02
N GLU A 151 -20.25 4.28 4.86
CA GLU A 151 -20.93 4.12 3.56
C GLU A 151 -21.05 2.63 3.16
N ARG A 152 -20.01 1.84 3.37
CA ARG A 152 -20.05 0.38 3.12
C ARG A 152 -21.05 -0.31 4.03
N LEU A 153 -21.08 0.01 5.31
CA LEU A 153 -22.02 -0.56 6.28
C LEU A 153 -23.45 -0.09 6.06
N ALA A 154 -23.66 1.16 5.61
CA ALA A 154 -24.98 1.63 5.21
C ALA A 154 -25.54 0.86 4.00
N ALA A 155 -24.68 0.54 3.03
CA ALA A 155 -25.05 -0.24 1.85
C ALA A 155 -25.20 -1.76 2.16
N ARG A 156 -24.34 -2.28 3.06
CA ARG A 156 -24.29 -3.70 3.45
C ARG A 156 -23.99 -3.81 4.95
N PRO A 157 -25.02 -3.86 5.81
CA PRO A 157 -24.84 -3.90 7.27
C PRO A 157 -24.03 -5.11 7.77
N ASP A 158 -24.02 -6.20 6.99
CA ASP A 158 -23.30 -7.44 7.30
C ASP A 158 -21.98 -7.57 6.52
N ASP A 159 -21.38 -6.46 6.07
CA ASP A 159 -20.03 -6.45 5.51
C ASP A 159 -19.00 -6.73 6.60
N ALA A 160 -18.63 -8.01 6.75
CA ALA A 160 -17.74 -8.47 7.83
C ALA A 160 -16.37 -7.78 7.80
N GLU A 161 -15.85 -7.43 6.62
CA GLU A 161 -14.60 -6.70 6.48
C GLU A 161 -14.73 -5.26 7.01
N ALA A 162 -15.81 -4.56 6.63
CA ALA A 162 -16.08 -3.21 7.11
C ALA A 162 -16.33 -3.19 8.63
N LEU A 163 -17.03 -4.19 9.17
CA LEU A 163 -17.21 -4.35 10.62
C LEU A 163 -15.86 -4.58 11.33
N MET A 164 -14.98 -5.43 10.79
CA MET A 164 -13.64 -5.63 11.33
C MET A 164 -12.83 -4.33 11.34
N GLU A 165 -12.88 -3.58 10.24
CA GLU A 165 -12.19 -2.29 10.12
C GLU A 165 -12.72 -1.28 11.15
N ARG A 166 -14.04 -1.17 11.31
CA ARG A 166 -14.68 -0.27 12.29
C ARG A 166 -14.38 -0.70 13.73
N GLY A 167 -14.47 -1.97 14.04
CA GLY A 167 -14.13 -2.54 15.34
C GLY A 167 -12.70 -2.23 15.75
N ARG A 168 -11.72 -2.33 14.84
CA ARG A 168 -10.33 -1.93 15.10
C ARG A 168 -10.19 -0.42 15.35
N LEU A 169 -10.97 0.44 14.68
CA LEU A 169 -10.99 1.88 14.95
C LEU A 169 -11.53 2.18 16.33
N HIS A 170 -12.66 1.60 16.71
CA HIS A 170 -13.24 1.72 18.06
C HIS A 170 -12.28 1.22 19.15
N TYR A 171 -11.62 0.08 18.91
CA TYR A 171 -10.60 -0.44 19.81
C TYR A 171 -9.46 0.56 20.04
N ARG A 172 -8.89 1.15 18.99
CA ARG A 172 -7.81 2.16 19.09
C ARG A 172 -8.25 3.44 19.82
N ARG A 173 -9.53 3.78 19.77
CA ARG A 173 -10.12 4.93 20.46
C ARG A 173 -10.56 4.62 21.90
N ASN A 174 -10.35 3.41 22.38
CA ASN A 174 -10.85 2.92 23.67
C ASN A 174 -12.38 2.90 23.76
N GLU A 175 -13.08 2.86 22.64
CA GLU A 175 -14.53 2.74 22.52
C GLU A 175 -14.91 1.24 22.59
N TRP A 176 -14.67 0.64 23.76
CA TRP A 176 -14.68 -0.83 23.94
C TRP A 176 -16.03 -1.48 23.65
N GLY A 177 -17.13 -0.79 24.01
CA GLY A 177 -18.48 -1.30 23.75
C GLY A 177 -18.79 -1.42 22.27
N ASP A 178 -18.46 -0.38 21.48
CA ASP A 178 -18.68 -0.36 20.04
C ASP A 178 -17.77 -1.37 19.33
N ALA A 179 -16.50 -1.46 19.76
CA ALA A 179 -15.58 -2.47 19.25
C ALA A 179 -16.09 -3.90 19.50
N LEU A 180 -16.62 -4.16 20.72
CA LEU A 180 -17.17 -5.47 21.08
C LEU A 180 -18.39 -5.85 20.24
N ASN A 181 -19.27 -4.88 19.94
CA ASN A 181 -20.43 -5.09 19.08
C ASN A 181 -20.00 -5.48 17.64
N ASP A 182 -19.04 -4.76 17.07
CA ASP A 182 -18.56 -5.03 15.73
C ASP A 182 -17.86 -6.39 15.63
N PHE A 183 -16.91 -6.70 16.50
CA PHE A 183 -16.26 -8.02 16.50
C PHE A 183 -17.23 -9.15 16.88
N GLY A 184 -18.24 -8.85 17.69
CA GLY A 184 -19.36 -9.78 17.97
C GLY A 184 -20.09 -10.15 16.70
N ARG A 185 -20.52 -9.15 15.94
CA ARG A 185 -21.22 -9.36 14.66
C ARG A 185 -20.37 -10.11 13.65
N VAL A 186 -19.08 -9.79 13.54
CA VAL A 186 -18.15 -10.55 12.67
C VAL A 186 -18.07 -12.02 13.09
N SER A 187 -17.99 -12.30 14.40
CA SER A 187 -17.93 -13.69 14.91
C SER A 187 -19.21 -14.49 14.60
N GLU A 188 -20.37 -13.82 14.52
CA GLU A 188 -21.63 -14.43 14.09
C GLU A 188 -21.65 -14.72 12.58
N LEU A 189 -21.19 -13.77 11.78
CA LEU A 189 -21.16 -13.88 10.31
C LEU A 189 -20.08 -14.85 9.82
N GLN A 190 -18.96 -14.90 10.53
CA GLN A 190 -17.77 -15.68 10.20
C GLN A 190 -17.26 -16.42 11.45
N PRO A 191 -17.87 -17.58 11.81
CA PRO A 191 -17.48 -18.32 13.03
C PRO A 191 -15.99 -18.75 13.06
N ASP A 192 -15.37 -18.89 11.90
CA ASP A 192 -13.95 -19.25 11.76
C ASP A 192 -12.99 -18.07 11.82
N ASN A 193 -13.49 -16.84 11.96
CA ASN A 193 -12.66 -15.64 12.07
C ASN A 193 -11.99 -15.59 13.45
N THR A 194 -10.75 -16.10 13.51
CA THR A 194 -9.96 -16.17 14.74
C THR A 194 -9.61 -14.80 15.29
N GLU A 195 -9.35 -13.81 14.42
CA GLU A 195 -9.01 -12.45 14.84
C GLU A 195 -10.18 -11.78 15.59
N ALA A 196 -11.39 -11.86 15.04
CA ALA A 196 -12.58 -11.30 15.69
C ALA A 196 -12.82 -11.88 17.08
N ARG A 197 -12.64 -13.20 17.23
CA ARG A 197 -12.75 -13.87 18.53
C ARG A 197 -11.69 -13.41 19.51
N GLN A 198 -10.43 -13.36 19.11
CA GLN A 198 -9.32 -12.90 19.95
C GLN A 198 -9.52 -11.45 20.41
N MET A 199 -9.97 -10.57 19.50
CA MET A 199 -10.26 -9.18 19.85
C MET A 199 -11.40 -9.07 20.87
N LYS A 200 -12.46 -9.87 20.73
CA LYS A 200 -13.55 -9.94 21.73
C LYS A 200 -13.04 -10.37 23.11
N GLU A 201 -12.27 -11.46 23.17
CA GLU A 201 -11.73 -11.99 24.41
C GLU A 201 -10.86 -10.94 25.09
N MET A 202 -9.95 -10.29 24.36
CA MET A 202 -9.07 -9.24 24.87
C MET A 202 -9.87 -8.04 25.40
N ILE A 203 -10.92 -7.60 24.71
CA ILE A 203 -11.77 -6.50 25.20
C ILE A 203 -12.52 -6.92 26.47
N CYS A 204 -13.04 -8.13 26.52
CA CYS A 204 -13.71 -8.65 27.72
C CYS A 204 -12.77 -8.67 28.94
N GLU A 205 -11.52 -9.08 28.76
CA GLU A 205 -10.50 -9.05 29.82
C GLU A 205 -10.22 -7.61 30.30
N ILE A 206 -10.06 -6.65 29.36
CA ILE A 206 -9.86 -5.24 29.69
C ILE A 206 -11.04 -4.69 30.48
N LEU A 207 -12.26 -5.00 30.10
CA LEU A 207 -13.46 -4.54 30.78
C LEU A 207 -13.59 -5.18 32.16
N GLN A 208 -13.32 -6.47 32.30
CA GLN A 208 -13.32 -7.16 33.60
C GLN A 208 -12.31 -6.54 34.57
N PHE A 209 -11.08 -6.28 34.09
CA PHE A 209 -10.07 -5.64 34.90
C PHE A 209 -10.51 -4.25 35.41
N ARG A 210 -11.06 -3.41 34.54
CA ARG A 210 -11.58 -2.09 34.89
C ARG A 210 -12.74 -2.13 35.89
N TYR A 211 -13.63 -3.14 35.79
CA TYR A 211 -14.76 -3.25 36.73
C TYR A 211 -14.36 -3.85 38.08
N THR A 212 -13.30 -4.66 38.15
CA THR A 212 -12.79 -5.20 39.42
C THR A 212 -12.07 -4.14 40.25
N ASP A 213 -11.36 -3.19 39.62
CA ASP A 213 -10.68 -2.09 40.33
C ASP A 213 -11.65 -1.02 40.90
N LEU A 214 -12.89 -0.96 40.40
CA LEU A 214 -13.92 -0.04 40.92
C LEU A 214 -14.63 -0.57 42.16
N TYR A 215 -14.45 -1.84 42.54
CA TYR A 215 -15.12 -2.50 43.68
C TYR A 215 -14.19 -2.87 44.84
N ASN A 216 -12.93 -2.45 44.82
CA ASN A 216 -12.01 -2.66 45.92
C ASN A 216 -11.78 -1.32 46.64
N PRO A 217 -12.49 -1.04 47.80
CA PRO A 217 -12.28 0.17 48.58
C PRO A 217 -10.94 0.14 49.35
#